data_ce0c36bbcf21882985d0f411ea8d3155
#
_entry.id   ce0c36bbcf21882985d0f411ea8d3155
#
_cell.length_a   1.000
_cell.length_b   1.000
_cell.length_c   1.000
_cell.angle_alpha   90.00
_cell.angle_beta   90.00
_cell.angle_gamma   90.00
#
_symmetry.space_group_name_H-M   'P 1'
#
loop_
_entity.id
_entity.type
_entity.pdbx_description
1 polymer ?
#
loop_
_entity_poly.entity_id
_entity_poly.type
_entity_poly.pdbx_seq_one_letter_code
_entity_poly.pdbx_strand_id
1 'polypeptide(L)'
;MTGFRRAHFVFYGLLLAALVFLPLALRAERVEDLPQPTDYVSDFAHVLSPEAIARLDRLCAQLDHSQANAQIAVVTVQSLDGDDLDDYSNRLATKWGIGRKGEGKGLLMLFAIQDHRRKIEVSAGLQGILPDGKVGDIGREMVPYLKANDFDGAVTLGLSDIAQVIATDAKVTLEDDPVLARQPARPHFNVGKLIVAIIILLFFGFRGLLAFGLFGGFRGGPWIGGGGFGGGGGFGGGGGDSGGSGFGGFGGGGDFDGGGAGGSW
;
A
#
# COMPACT_ATOMS: atom_id res chain seq x y z
N MET A 1 17.49 58.29 3.15
CA MET A 1 17.81 57.12 2.30
C MET A 1 17.47 55.77 2.92
N THR A 2 16.69 55.68 4.00
CA THR A 2 16.39 54.44 4.76
C THR A 2 15.06 53.81 4.44
N GLY A 3 14.15 54.50 3.74
CA GLY A 3 12.84 54.00 3.41
C GLY A 3 12.81 52.97 2.23
N PHE A 4 13.70 53.14 1.27
CA PHE A 4 13.74 52.31 0.06
C PHE A 4 14.19 50.87 0.32
N ARG A 5 15.10 50.66 1.25
CA ARG A 5 15.60 49.30 1.64
C ARG A 5 14.56 48.47 2.38
N ARG A 6 13.70 49.12 3.18
CA ARG A 6 12.63 48.41 3.94
C ARG A 6 11.51 47.90 3.02
N ALA A 7 11.18 48.67 1.96
CA ALA A 7 10.17 48.28 0.98
C ALA A 7 10.58 47.01 0.20
N HIS A 8 11.87 46.88 -0.15
CA HIS A 8 12.36 45.66 -0.81
C HIS A 8 12.37 44.45 0.09
N PHE A 9 12.68 44.54 1.38
CA PHE A 9 12.63 43.43 2.32
C PHE A 9 11.20 42.92 2.52
N VAL A 10 10.22 43.81 2.60
CA VAL A 10 8.80 43.44 2.71
C VAL A 10 8.32 42.79 1.42
N PHE A 11 8.73 43.31 0.26
CA PHE A 11 8.35 42.74 -1.04
C PHE A 11 8.95 41.32 -1.23
N TYR A 12 10.23 41.12 -0.91
CA TYR A 12 10.85 39.81 -0.99
C TYR A 12 10.28 38.83 0.03
N GLY A 13 9.91 39.30 1.23
CA GLY A 13 9.22 38.51 2.24
C GLY A 13 7.84 38.02 1.78
N LEU A 14 7.08 38.90 1.14
CA LEU A 14 5.77 38.57 0.56
C LEU A 14 5.91 37.64 -0.64
N LEU A 15 6.91 37.85 -1.50
CA LEU A 15 7.22 36.97 -2.63
C LEU A 15 7.63 35.57 -2.17
N LEU A 16 8.46 35.49 -1.14
CA LEU A 16 8.86 34.21 -0.54
C LEU A 16 7.70 33.49 0.14
N ALA A 17 6.84 34.24 0.85
CA ALA A 17 5.62 33.70 1.43
C ALA A 17 4.65 33.21 0.37
N ALA A 18 4.48 33.94 -0.74
CA ALA A 18 3.66 33.51 -1.88
C ALA A 18 4.20 32.23 -2.55
N LEU A 19 5.53 32.07 -2.59
CA LEU A 19 6.18 30.85 -3.13
C LEU A 19 5.97 29.65 -2.22
N VAL A 20 5.93 29.83 -0.90
CA VAL A 20 5.67 28.77 0.10
C VAL A 20 4.18 28.39 0.14
N PHE A 21 3.29 29.32 -0.22
CA PHE A 21 1.85 29.10 -0.34
C PHE A 21 1.41 28.74 -1.77
N LEU A 22 2.34 28.49 -2.71
CA LEU A 22 1.95 27.87 -3.97
C LEU A 22 1.37 26.50 -3.61
N PRO A 23 0.06 26.25 -3.78
CA PRO A 23 -0.47 24.91 -3.55
C PRO A 23 0.31 24.01 -4.52
N LEU A 24 0.97 22.97 -3.98
CA LEU A 24 1.25 21.80 -4.81
C LEU A 24 -0.11 21.46 -5.41
N ALA A 25 -0.29 21.78 -6.66
CA ALA A 25 -1.49 21.38 -7.37
C ALA A 25 -1.51 19.85 -7.27
N LEU A 26 -2.34 19.33 -6.37
CA LEU A 26 -2.74 17.93 -6.38
C LEU A 26 -3.31 17.73 -7.79
N ARG A 27 -2.49 17.19 -8.67
CA ARG A 27 -2.96 16.85 -10.00
C ARG A 27 -3.93 15.71 -9.79
N ALA A 28 -5.19 15.96 -10.13
CA ALA A 28 -6.17 14.93 -10.33
C ALA A 28 -5.56 13.86 -11.24
N GLU A 29 -5.55 12.63 -10.79
CA GLU A 29 -5.06 11.50 -11.59
C GLU A 29 -6.23 10.93 -12.39
N ARG A 30 -6.64 11.69 -13.41
CA ARG A 30 -7.70 11.23 -14.32
C ARG A 30 -7.22 10.01 -15.10
N VAL A 31 -8.11 9.07 -15.36
CA VAL A 31 -7.78 7.85 -16.12
C VAL A 31 -7.09 8.20 -17.44
N GLU A 32 -7.52 9.28 -18.12
CA GLU A 32 -6.98 9.72 -19.41
C GLU A 32 -5.52 10.18 -19.31
N ASP A 33 -5.13 10.74 -18.16
CA ASP A 33 -3.79 11.32 -17.92
C ASP A 33 -2.81 10.28 -17.37
N LEU A 34 -3.29 9.12 -16.89
CA LEU A 34 -2.42 8.06 -16.41
C LEU A 34 -1.53 7.54 -17.53
N PRO A 35 -0.21 7.38 -17.29
CA PRO A 35 0.70 6.80 -18.26
C PRO A 35 0.34 5.34 -18.55
N GLN A 36 0.85 4.82 -19.66
CA GLN A 36 0.73 3.39 -19.93
C GLN A 36 1.52 2.59 -18.90
N PRO A 37 1.01 1.42 -18.47
CA PRO A 37 1.69 0.57 -17.52
C PRO A 37 3.02 0.08 -18.09
N THR A 38 4.04 0.11 -17.25
CA THR A 38 5.39 -0.41 -17.58
C THR A 38 5.63 -1.80 -16.99
N ASP A 39 4.81 -2.20 -16.02
CA ASP A 39 4.80 -3.50 -15.37
C ASP A 39 3.38 -3.79 -14.83
N TYR A 40 3.19 -4.92 -14.15
CA TYR A 40 1.88 -5.29 -13.58
C TYR A 40 1.47 -4.38 -12.42
N VAL A 41 2.45 -3.83 -11.68
CA VAL A 41 2.21 -2.91 -10.56
C VAL A 41 2.55 -1.48 -10.98
N SER A 42 1.57 -0.60 -10.87
CA SER A 42 1.71 0.84 -11.16
C SER A 42 1.38 1.64 -9.91
N ASP A 43 2.41 1.99 -9.15
CA ASP A 43 2.27 2.72 -7.87
C ASP A 43 2.41 4.23 -8.08
N PHE A 44 1.36 4.88 -8.59
CA PHE A 44 1.36 6.34 -8.79
C PHE A 44 1.24 7.10 -7.47
N ALA A 45 0.63 6.50 -6.47
CA ALA A 45 0.52 7.10 -5.14
C ALA A 45 1.81 7.02 -4.32
N HIS A 46 2.82 6.24 -4.77
CA HIS A 46 4.09 6.03 -4.08
C HIS A 46 3.92 5.54 -2.63
N VAL A 47 3.03 4.57 -2.44
CA VAL A 47 2.72 3.98 -1.12
C VAL A 47 3.27 2.57 -0.93
N LEU A 48 3.77 1.94 -1.99
CA LEU A 48 4.37 0.61 -1.94
C LEU A 48 5.90 0.70 -1.86
N SER A 49 6.49 -0.26 -1.14
CA SER A 49 7.94 -0.39 -1.14
C SER A 49 8.43 -1.01 -2.45
N PRO A 50 9.66 -0.68 -2.90
CA PRO A 50 10.25 -1.31 -4.10
C PRO A 50 10.30 -2.84 -4.00
N GLU A 51 10.53 -3.38 -2.81
CA GLU A 51 10.56 -4.81 -2.53
C GLU A 51 9.18 -5.45 -2.68
N ALA A 52 8.12 -4.75 -2.25
CA ALA A 52 6.74 -5.20 -2.45
C ALA A 52 6.39 -5.19 -3.93
N ILE A 53 6.66 -4.10 -4.64
CA ILE A 53 6.43 -3.99 -6.09
C ILE A 53 7.08 -5.15 -6.82
N ALA A 54 8.39 -5.39 -6.62
CA ALA A 54 9.12 -6.46 -7.29
C ALA A 54 8.57 -7.87 -7.00
N ARG A 55 8.02 -8.10 -5.80
CA ARG A 55 7.36 -9.38 -5.46
C ARG A 55 6.01 -9.52 -6.15
N LEU A 56 5.20 -8.49 -6.11
CA LEU A 56 3.88 -8.47 -6.72
C LEU A 56 3.98 -8.64 -8.24
N ASP A 57 4.93 -7.97 -8.89
CA ASP A 57 5.20 -8.11 -10.32
C ASP A 57 5.58 -9.54 -10.68
N ARG A 58 6.48 -10.20 -9.91
CA ARG A 58 6.81 -11.61 -10.14
C ARG A 58 5.61 -12.52 -10.01
N LEU A 59 4.74 -12.30 -9.03
CA LEU A 59 3.54 -13.10 -8.83
C LEU A 59 2.57 -12.95 -10.01
N CYS A 60 2.35 -11.71 -10.46
CA CYS A 60 1.53 -11.44 -11.64
C CYS A 60 2.12 -12.07 -12.90
N ALA A 61 3.46 -11.96 -13.09
CA ALA A 61 4.15 -12.58 -14.23
C ALA A 61 4.02 -14.11 -14.23
N GLN A 62 4.09 -14.77 -13.08
CA GLN A 62 3.88 -16.22 -12.97
C GLN A 62 2.48 -16.61 -13.44
N LEU A 63 1.44 -15.84 -13.08
CA LEU A 63 0.07 -16.11 -13.52
C LEU A 63 -0.11 -15.87 -15.01
N ASP A 64 0.43 -14.76 -15.53
CA ASP A 64 0.30 -14.40 -16.93
C ASP A 64 1.04 -15.37 -17.86
N HIS A 65 2.25 -15.81 -17.48
CA HIS A 65 3.08 -16.70 -18.30
C HIS A 65 2.84 -18.19 -18.04
N SER A 66 1.94 -18.55 -17.13
CA SER A 66 1.56 -19.93 -16.85
C SER A 66 0.35 -20.37 -17.67
N GLN A 67 -0.12 -21.61 -17.42
CA GLN A 67 -1.37 -22.10 -17.99
C GLN A 67 -2.61 -21.35 -17.49
N ALA A 68 -2.47 -20.60 -16.40
CA ALA A 68 -3.55 -19.73 -15.91
C ALA A 68 -3.89 -18.65 -16.91
N ASN A 69 -2.88 -18.10 -17.59
CA ASN A 69 -2.96 -17.08 -18.62
C ASN A 69 -3.81 -15.87 -18.17
N ALA A 70 -3.65 -15.50 -16.89
CA ALA A 70 -4.42 -14.45 -16.21
C ALA A 70 -3.57 -13.20 -16.03
N GLN A 71 -4.04 -12.06 -16.52
CA GLN A 71 -3.36 -10.78 -16.38
C GLN A 71 -3.96 -9.99 -15.22
N ILE A 72 -3.13 -9.61 -14.28
CA ILE A 72 -3.52 -8.82 -13.11
C ILE A 72 -2.76 -7.50 -13.13
N ALA A 73 -3.49 -6.40 -13.01
CA ALA A 73 -2.90 -5.09 -12.77
C ALA A 73 -3.18 -4.64 -11.34
N VAL A 74 -2.17 -4.12 -10.67
CA VAL A 74 -2.28 -3.45 -9.37
C VAL A 74 -1.98 -1.98 -9.58
N VAL A 75 -2.92 -1.11 -9.19
CA VAL A 75 -2.80 0.34 -9.41
C VAL A 75 -3.10 1.08 -8.13
N THR A 76 -2.21 1.96 -7.73
CA THR A 76 -2.46 2.93 -6.68
C THR A 76 -2.52 4.33 -7.28
N VAL A 77 -3.51 5.11 -6.90
CA VAL A 77 -3.67 6.52 -7.29
C VAL A 77 -3.84 7.37 -6.05
N GLN A 78 -3.47 8.65 -6.13
CA GLN A 78 -3.65 9.56 -5.00
C GLN A 78 -5.14 9.78 -4.73
N SER A 79 -5.94 10.09 -5.76
CA SER A 79 -7.36 10.36 -5.64
C SER A 79 -8.08 10.06 -6.95
N LEU A 80 -9.37 9.75 -6.85
CA LEU A 80 -10.28 9.62 -8.00
C LEU A 80 -10.75 10.99 -8.53
N ASP A 81 -10.40 12.09 -7.84
CA ASP A 81 -10.83 13.46 -8.15
C ASP A 81 -12.37 13.65 -8.25
N GLY A 82 -13.08 12.89 -7.43
CA GLY A 82 -14.54 12.92 -7.39
C GLY A 82 -15.24 12.02 -8.40
N ASP A 83 -14.47 11.29 -9.24
CA ASP A 83 -15.03 10.27 -10.14
C ASP A 83 -15.66 9.12 -9.32
N ASP A 84 -16.65 8.47 -9.92
CA ASP A 84 -17.19 7.24 -9.36
C ASP A 84 -16.17 6.12 -9.44
N LEU A 85 -16.04 5.33 -8.35
CA LEU A 85 -15.04 4.27 -8.25
C LEU A 85 -15.23 3.17 -9.29
N ASP A 86 -16.47 2.78 -9.54
CA ASP A 86 -16.79 1.69 -10.46
C ASP A 86 -16.54 2.14 -11.91
N ASP A 87 -16.96 3.37 -12.24
CA ASP A 87 -16.72 3.95 -13.56
C ASP A 87 -15.21 4.18 -13.82
N TYR A 88 -14.48 4.70 -12.83
CA TYR A 88 -13.03 4.90 -12.93
C TYR A 88 -12.30 3.57 -13.16
N SER A 89 -12.61 2.53 -12.36
CA SER A 89 -11.95 1.23 -12.46
C SER A 89 -12.23 0.56 -13.81
N ASN A 90 -13.47 0.60 -14.28
CA ASN A 90 -13.87 0.02 -15.57
C ASN A 90 -13.17 0.74 -16.73
N ARG A 91 -13.17 2.09 -16.76
CA ARG A 91 -12.47 2.87 -17.78
C ARG A 91 -10.96 2.59 -17.77
N LEU A 92 -10.36 2.48 -16.60
CA LEU A 92 -8.93 2.19 -16.48
C LEU A 92 -8.60 0.79 -17.01
N ALA A 93 -9.35 -0.22 -16.59
CA ALA A 93 -9.17 -1.60 -17.03
C ALA A 93 -9.33 -1.74 -18.55
N THR A 94 -10.32 -1.06 -19.12
CA THR A 94 -10.59 -1.03 -20.57
C THR A 94 -9.48 -0.27 -21.32
N LYS A 95 -9.06 0.91 -20.82
CA LYS A 95 -8.01 1.73 -21.46
C LYS A 95 -6.69 0.97 -21.53
N TRP A 96 -6.32 0.28 -20.46
CA TRP A 96 -5.09 -0.50 -20.43
C TRP A 96 -5.21 -1.86 -21.11
N GLY A 97 -6.44 -2.32 -21.37
CA GLY A 97 -6.70 -3.57 -22.05
C GLY A 97 -6.24 -4.78 -21.24
N ILE A 98 -6.50 -4.75 -19.93
CA ILE A 98 -6.09 -5.81 -19.00
C ILE A 98 -6.80 -7.12 -19.39
N GLY A 99 -6.04 -8.20 -19.51
CA GLY A 99 -6.53 -9.49 -19.97
C GLY A 99 -6.20 -9.76 -21.43
N ARG A 100 -6.03 -11.04 -21.77
CA ARG A 100 -5.68 -11.45 -23.13
C ARG A 100 -6.93 -11.50 -24.02
N LYS A 101 -6.77 -11.02 -25.23
CA LYS A 101 -7.86 -11.03 -26.24
C LYS A 101 -8.33 -12.45 -26.49
N GLY A 102 -9.65 -12.67 -26.31
CA GLY A 102 -10.30 -13.96 -26.53
C GLY A 102 -10.37 -14.87 -25.30
N GLU A 103 -9.61 -14.60 -24.25
CA GLU A 103 -9.67 -15.38 -22.99
C GLU A 103 -10.37 -14.63 -21.86
N GLY A 104 -10.37 -13.30 -21.92
CA GLY A 104 -11.08 -12.46 -20.97
C GLY A 104 -10.63 -12.61 -19.51
N LYS A 105 -9.40 -13.12 -19.25
CA LYS A 105 -8.89 -13.37 -17.91
C LYS A 105 -8.06 -12.18 -17.43
N GLY A 106 -8.75 -11.09 -17.10
CA GLY A 106 -8.17 -9.87 -16.59
C GLY A 106 -8.68 -9.55 -15.17
N LEU A 107 -7.84 -8.91 -14.36
CA LEU A 107 -8.22 -8.40 -13.05
C LEU A 107 -7.48 -7.10 -12.76
N LEU A 108 -8.18 -6.11 -12.23
CA LEU A 108 -7.62 -4.85 -11.76
C LEU A 108 -7.83 -4.72 -10.25
N MET A 109 -6.77 -4.47 -9.50
CA MET A 109 -6.83 -4.03 -8.11
C MET A 109 -6.50 -2.54 -8.07
N LEU A 110 -7.48 -1.69 -7.78
CA LEU A 110 -7.34 -0.23 -7.70
C LEU A 110 -7.45 0.24 -6.25
N PHE A 111 -6.54 1.15 -5.87
CA PHE A 111 -6.52 1.79 -4.55
C PHE A 111 -6.41 3.30 -4.72
N ALA A 112 -7.45 4.03 -4.31
CA ALA A 112 -7.46 5.48 -4.24
C ALA A 112 -7.16 5.90 -2.78
N ILE A 113 -5.94 6.37 -2.56
CA ILE A 113 -5.37 6.45 -1.21
C ILE A 113 -6.03 7.56 -0.38
N GLN A 114 -6.20 8.75 -0.93
CA GLN A 114 -6.81 9.88 -0.21
C GLN A 114 -8.32 9.71 -0.04
N ASP A 115 -8.97 9.03 -0.99
CA ASP A 115 -10.40 8.75 -0.92
C ASP A 115 -10.72 7.58 0.02
N HIS A 116 -9.70 6.84 0.46
CA HIS A 116 -9.86 5.61 1.25
C HIS A 116 -10.80 4.62 0.55
N ARG A 117 -10.66 4.47 -0.76
CA ARG A 117 -11.50 3.59 -1.59
C ARG A 117 -10.65 2.59 -2.35
N ARG A 118 -11.15 1.37 -2.47
CA ARG A 118 -10.54 0.29 -3.24
C ARG A 118 -11.57 -0.39 -4.11
N LYS A 119 -11.12 -0.93 -5.24
CA LYS A 119 -11.91 -1.78 -6.13
C LYS A 119 -11.06 -2.96 -6.60
N ILE A 120 -11.66 -4.12 -6.63
CA ILE A 120 -11.12 -5.27 -7.34
C ILE A 120 -12.13 -5.53 -8.47
N GLU A 121 -11.74 -5.20 -9.68
CA GLU A 121 -12.54 -5.37 -10.89
C GLU A 121 -12.16 -6.68 -11.56
N VAL A 122 -13.13 -7.51 -11.89
CA VAL A 122 -12.91 -8.87 -12.39
C VAL A 122 -13.57 -9.00 -13.77
N SER A 123 -12.78 -9.37 -14.77
CA SER A 123 -13.32 -9.61 -16.10
C SER A 123 -14.14 -10.90 -16.18
N ALA A 124 -15.00 -10.99 -17.18
CA ALA A 124 -15.92 -12.10 -17.38
C ALA A 124 -15.26 -13.49 -17.33
N GLY A 125 -14.03 -13.60 -17.86
CA GLY A 125 -13.28 -14.87 -17.85
C GLY A 125 -12.84 -15.38 -16.49
N LEU A 126 -12.82 -14.53 -15.46
CA LEU A 126 -12.45 -14.90 -14.08
C LEU A 126 -13.66 -14.94 -13.12
N GLN A 127 -14.83 -14.40 -13.49
CA GLN A 127 -16.00 -14.33 -12.59
C GLN A 127 -16.46 -15.70 -12.09
N GLY A 128 -16.27 -16.76 -12.89
CA GLY A 128 -16.63 -18.13 -12.49
C GLY A 128 -15.88 -18.63 -11.25
N ILE A 129 -14.64 -18.21 -11.06
CA ILE A 129 -13.77 -18.61 -9.94
C ILE A 129 -13.60 -17.52 -8.89
N LEU A 130 -13.79 -16.26 -9.28
CA LEU A 130 -13.71 -15.06 -8.47
C LEU A 130 -15.04 -14.27 -8.54
N PRO A 131 -16.16 -14.85 -8.05
CA PRO A 131 -17.42 -14.13 -7.99
C PRO A 131 -17.34 -12.97 -6.98
N ASP A 132 -18.20 -11.96 -7.15
CA ASP A 132 -18.22 -10.70 -6.36
C ASP A 132 -18.17 -10.94 -4.85
N GLY A 133 -18.90 -11.95 -4.34
CA GLY A 133 -18.90 -12.29 -2.93
C GLY A 133 -17.51 -12.67 -2.41
N LYS A 134 -16.78 -13.52 -3.15
CA LYS A 134 -15.42 -13.96 -2.80
C LYS A 134 -14.44 -12.80 -2.89
N VAL A 135 -14.52 -12.00 -3.94
CA VAL A 135 -13.70 -10.80 -4.12
C VAL A 135 -13.97 -9.79 -3.01
N GLY A 136 -15.23 -9.66 -2.61
CA GLY A 136 -15.64 -8.83 -1.48
C GLY A 136 -15.06 -9.32 -0.14
N ASP A 137 -14.96 -10.64 0.08
CA ASP A 137 -14.33 -11.21 1.27
C ASP A 137 -12.84 -10.88 1.30
N ILE A 138 -12.12 -11.15 0.21
CA ILE A 138 -10.70 -10.80 0.07
C ILE A 138 -10.50 -9.30 0.36
N GLY A 139 -11.32 -8.46 -0.27
CA GLY A 139 -11.25 -7.03 -0.03
C GLY A 139 -11.47 -6.65 1.44
N ARG A 140 -12.37 -7.32 2.17
CA ARG A 140 -12.57 -7.08 3.61
C ARG A 140 -11.37 -7.50 4.45
N GLU A 141 -10.69 -8.58 4.09
CA GLU A 141 -9.48 -9.03 4.79
C GLU A 141 -8.33 -8.02 4.66
N MET A 142 -8.27 -7.23 3.60
CA MET A 142 -7.29 -6.17 3.40
C MET A 142 -7.52 -4.94 4.30
N VAL A 143 -8.76 -4.68 4.73
CA VAL A 143 -9.15 -3.45 5.45
C VAL A 143 -8.31 -3.17 6.71
N PRO A 144 -8.00 -4.14 7.58
CA PRO A 144 -7.17 -3.88 8.76
C PRO A 144 -5.79 -3.33 8.41
N TYR A 145 -5.16 -3.82 7.34
CA TYR A 145 -3.87 -3.36 6.85
C TYR A 145 -3.97 -1.94 6.26
N LEU A 146 -4.98 -1.71 5.41
CA LEU A 146 -5.24 -0.39 4.82
C LEU A 146 -5.47 0.68 5.89
N LYS A 147 -6.27 0.37 6.93
CA LYS A 147 -6.47 1.27 8.09
C LYS A 147 -5.20 1.54 8.89
N ALA A 148 -4.26 0.63 8.85
CA ALA A 148 -2.96 0.77 9.50
C ALA A 148 -1.93 1.49 8.60
N ASN A 149 -2.30 1.87 7.38
CA ASN A 149 -1.42 2.37 6.31
C ASN A 149 -0.31 1.35 5.94
N ASP A 150 -0.58 0.05 6.14
CA ASP A 150 0.28 -1.03 5.67
C ASP A 150 -0.18 -1.47 4.28
N PHE A 151 0.16 -0.65 3.28
CA PHE A 151 -0.26 -0.90 1.91
C PHE A 151 0.46 -2.13 1.33
N ASP A 152 1.72 -2.33 1.66
CA ASP A 152 2.48 -3.53 1.26
C ASP A 152 1.79 -4.80 1.74
N GLY A 153 1.42 -4.85 3.02
CA GLY A 153 0.71 -5.97 3.62
C GLY A 153 -0.67 -6.18 3.01
N ALA A 154 -1.43 -5.10 2.81
CA ALA A 154 -2.76 -5.14 2.24
C ALA A 154 -2.74 -5.72 0.82
N VAL A 155 -1.92 -5.15 -0.07
CA VAL A 155 -1.87 -5.54 -1.49
C VAL A 155 -1.31 -6.96 -1.62
N THR A 156 -0.26 -7.30 -0.85
CA THR A 156 0.32 -8.65 -0.85
C THR A 156 -0.71 -9.69 -0.43
N LEU A 157 -1.48 -9.43 0.64
CA LEU A 157 -2.54 -10.35 1.09
C LEU A 157 -3.59 -10.56 0.00
N GLY A 158 -4.17 -9.46 -0.51
CA GLY A 158 -5.24 -9.54 -1.49
C GLY A 158 -4.80 -10.21 -2.80
N LEU A 159 -3.62 -9.84 -3.32
CA LEU A 159 -3.10 -10.44 -4.55
C LEU A 159 -2.75 -11.92 -4.35
N SER A 160 -2.19 -12.30 -3.19
CA SER A 160 -1.87 -13.71 -2.90
C SER A 160 -3.11 -14.58 -2.84
N ASP A 161 -4.18 -14.11 -2.22
CA ASP A 161 -5.45 -14.85 -2.14
C ASP A 161 -6.08 -14.99 -3.54
N ILE A 162 -6.07 -13.94 -4.35
CA ILE A 162 -6.52 -13.99 -5.74
C ILE A 162 -5.67 -14.97 -6.56
N ALA A 163 -4.36 -14.85 -6.46
CA ALA A 163 -3.40 -15.69 -7.18
C ALA A 163 -3.58 -17.18 -6.85
N GLN A 164 -3.80 -17.50 -5.57
CA GLN A 164 -4.04 -18.88 -5.11
C GLN A 164 -5.33 -19.45 -5.72
N VAL A 165 -6.39 -18.66 -5.84
CA VAL A 165 -7.64 -19.09 -6.48
C VAL A 165 -7.41 -19.39 -7.95
N ILE A 166 -6.77 -18.48 -8.68
CA ILE A 166 -6.49 -18.62 -10.11
C ILE A 166 -5.56 -19.81 -10.37
N ALA A 167 -4.47 -19.94 -9.58
CA ALA A 167 -3.52 -21.02 -9.73
C ALA A 167 -4.15 -22.39 -9.43
N THR A 168 -5.04 -22.48 -8.43
CA THR A 168 -5.75 -23.72 -8.08
C THR A 168 -6.66 -24.15 -9.22
N ASP A 169 -7.42 -23.24 -9.83
CA ASP A 169 -8.28 -23.52 -10.97
C ASP A 169 -7.48 -23.98 -12.19
N ALA A 170 -6.40 -23.28 -12.49
CA ALA A 170 -5.50 -23.60 -13.61
C ALA A 170 -4.58 -24.80 -13.34
N LYS A 171 -4.56 -25.33 -12.11
CA LYS A 171 -3.66 -26.41 -11.67
C LYS A 171 -2.17 -26.05 -11.85
N VAL A 172 -1.85 -24.79 -11.61
CA VAL A 172 -0.49 -24.25 -11.65
C VAL A 172 0.07 -24.18 -10.25
N THR A 173 1.31 -24.55 -10.07
CA THR A 173 2.04 -24.33 -8.82
C THR A 173 2.74 -22.98 -8.92
N LEU A 174 2.40 -22.07 -8.03
CA LEU A 174 3.15 -20.83 -7.88
C LEU A 174 4.47 -21.15 -7.17
N GLU A 175 5.56 -20.55 -7.62
CA GLU A 175 6.83 -20.67 -6.90
C GLU A 175 6.64 -20.09 -5.51
N ASP A 176 7.10 -20.85 -4.50
CA ASP A 176 7.03 -20.45 -3.10
C ASP A 176 7.87 -19.19 -2.88
N ASP A 177 7.24 -18.04 -3.00
CA ASP A 177 7.75 -16.83 -2.37
C ASP A 177 7.40 -16.97 -0.87
N PRO A 178 8.38 -17.05 0.05
CA PRO A 178 8.11 -17.28 1.48
C PRO A 178 7.23 -16.19 2.11
N VAL A 179 6.86 -15.17 1.36
CA VAL A 179 5.96 -14.09 1.76
C VAL A 179 4.48 -14.42 1.49
N LEU A 180 4.18 -15.43 0.65
CA LEU A 180 2.82 -15.96 0.46
C LEU A 180 2.33 -16.75 1.69
N ALA A 181 3.24 -17.15 2.60
CA ALA A 181 2.85 -17.60 3.91
C ALA A 181 2.22 -16.41 4.65
N ARG A 182 0.91 -16.48 4.92
CA ARG A 182 0.16 -15.50 5.71
C ARG A 182 1.03 -14.97 6.84
N GLN A 183 1.59 -13.76 6.71
CA GLN A 183 2.19 -13.09 7.84
C GLN A 183 1.03 -12.58 8.70
N PRO A 184 0.89 -13.04 9.95
CA PRO A 184 -0.06 -12.43 10.86
C PRO A 184 0.26 -10.93 10.91
N ALA A 185 -0.79 -10.11 10.82
CA ALA A 185 -0.66 -8.66 10.90
C ALA A 185 0.31 -8.30 12.03
N ARG A 186 1.46 -7.72 11.69
CA ARG A 186 2.41 -7.25 12.71
C ARG A 186 1.69 -6.13 13.45
N PRO A 187 1.57 -6.20 14.79
CA PRO A 187 0.97 -5.10 15.53
C PRO A 187 1.80 -3.85 15.22
N HIS A 188 1.22 -2.91 14.49
CA HIS A 188 1.87 -1.64 14.20
C HIS A 188 2.08 -0.92 15.51
N PHE A 189 3.33 -0.83 15.93
CA PHE A 189 3.72 -0.02 17.06
C PHE A 189 3.58 1.44 16.63
N ASN A 190 2.43 2.03 16.98
CA ASN A 190 2.15 3.42 16.66
C ASN A 190 3.11 4.30 17.49
N VAL A 191 4.23 4.70 16.87
CA VAL A 191 5.27 5.49 17.50
C VAL A 191 4.70 6.77 18.13
N GLY A 192 3.66 7.35 17.53
CA GLY A 192 2.93 8.49 18.09
C GLY A 192 2.28 8.16 19.43
N LYS A 193 1.62 6.99 19.56
CA LYS A 193 1.04 6.56 20.85
C LYS A 193 2.13 6.25 21.87
N LEU A 194 3.28 5.73 21.46
CA LEU A 194 4.43 5.50 22.33
C LEU A 194 5.00 6.83 22.85
N ILE A 195 5.18 7.82 21.98
CA ILE A 195 5.65 9.16 22.35
C ILE A 195 4.67 9.81 23.33
N VAL A 196 3.36 9.75 23.07
CA VAL A 196 2.34 10.27 23.98
C VAL A 196 2.39 9.55 25.33
N ALA A 197 2.52 8.22 25.34
CA ALA A 197 2.65 7.44 26.57
C ALA A 197 3.91 7.81 27.35
N ILE A 198 5.06 8.02 26.69
CA ILE A 198 6.30 8.48 27.32
C ILE A 198 6.12 9.89 27.88
N ILE A 199 5.50 10.82 27.15
CA ILE A 199 5.22 12.18 27.64
C ILE A 199 4.34 12.14 28.88
N ILE A 200 3.28 11.33 28.89
CA ILE A 200 2.39 11.14 30.04
C ILE A 200 3.18 10.56 31.23
N LEU A 201 3.99 9.54 30.99
CA LEU A 201 4.81 8.90 32.01
C LEU A 201 5.85 9.85 32.61
N LEU A 202 6.50 10.68 31.79
CA LEU A 202 7.41 11.71 32.25
C LEU A 202 6.70 12.80 33.03
N PHE A 203 5.53 13.24 32.57
CA PHE A 203 4.76 14.30 33.24
C PHE A 203 4.22 13.85 34.60
N PHE A 204 3.64 12.66 34.68
CA PHE A 204 3.12 12.09 35.93
C PHE A 204 4.22 11.52 36.82
N GLY A 205 5.24 10.89 36.24
CA GLY A 205 6.42 10.36 36.98
C GLY A 205 7.23 11.46 37.60
N PHE A 206 7.51 12.58 36.90
CA PHE A 206 8.23 13.73 37.44
C PHE A 206 7.40 14.44 38.53
N ARG A 207 6.08 14.54 38.38
CA ARG A 207 5.20 15.10 39.40
C ARG A 207 5.10 14.20 40.62
N GLY A 208 5.14 12.88 40.47
CA GLY A 208 5.20 11.90 41.57
C GLY A 208 6.53 11.95 42.32
N LEU A 209 7.64 12.06 41.56
CA LEU A 209 8.99 12.17 42.14
C LEU A 209 9.17 13.47 42.97
N LEU A 210 8.62 14.60 42.50
CA LEU A 210 8.62 15.85 43.25
C LEU A 210 7.75 15.79 44.51
N ALA A 211 6.62 15.10 44.47
CA ALA A 211 5.75 14.89 45.62
C ALA A 211 6.38 13.93 46.64
N PHE A 212 7.13 12.92 46.20
CA PHE A 212 7.82 11.94 47.07
C PHE A 212 9.11 12.49 47.64
N GLY A 213 9.83 13.41 46.94
CA GLY A 213 11.05 14.06 47.42
C GLY A 213 10.84 15.11 48.52
N LEU A 214 9.60 15.64 48.66
CA LEU A 214 9.24 16.65 49.64
C LEU A 214 8.61 16.07 50.94
N PHE A 215 8.17 14.80 50.90
CA PHE A 215 7.35 14.23 51.99
C PHE A 215 7.66 12.77 52.34
N GLY A 216 8.87 12.29 52.30
CA GLY A 216 9.03 10.93 52.79
C GLY A 216 10.41 10.33 52.74
N GLY A 217 11.20 10.59 53.73
CA GLY A 217 12.26 9.67 54.11
C GLY A 217 11.68 8.45 54.80
N PHE A 218 11.91 7.25 54.28
CA PHE A 218 11.99 5.99 55.04
C PHE A 218 12.54 4.88 54.10
N ARG A 219 13.81 4.54 54.27
CA ARG A 219 14.39 3.33 54.86
C ARG A 219 14.00 2.00 54.18
N GLY A 220 15.00 1.38 53.55
CA GLY A 220 15.19 -0.06 53.67
C GLY A 220 15.09 -0.93 52.42
N GLY A 221 16.26 -1.39 51.97
CA GLY A 221 16.46 -2.77 51.57
C GLY A 221 16.65 -3.07 50.07
N PRO A 222 17.76 -3.74 49.72
CA PRO A 222 18.11 -4.04 48.34
C PRO A 222 17.62 -5.43 47.94
N TRP A 223 17.17 -5.61 46.69
CA TRP A 223 17.19 -6.92 46.06
C TRP A 223 17.76 -6.82 44.64
N ILE A 224 18.81 -7.57 44.48
CA ILE A 224 19.64 -7.86 43.34
C ILE A 224 18.99 -8.99 42.52
N GLY A 225 19.12 -8.91 41.19
CA GLY A 225 18.89 -10.00 40.26
C GLY A 225 18.74 -9.42 38.87
N GLY A 226 19.63 -9.45 37.98
CA GLY A 226 20.53 -10.48 37.49
C GLY A 226 19.86 -11.18 36.30
N GLY A 227 20.18 -10.79 35.04
CA GLY A 227 19.73 -11.53 33.88
C GLY A 227 20.07 -10.83 32.56
N GLY A 228 21.29 -11.01 32.10
CA GLY A 228 21.71 -10.62 30.76
C GLY A 228 21.22 -11.62 29.73
N PHE A 229 20.87 -11.13 28.55
CA PHE A 229 20.85 -11.93 27.33
C PHE A 229 21.47 -11.09 26.21
N GLY A 230 22.68 -11.46 25.87
CA GLY A 230 23.30 -11.15 24.61
C GLY A 230 22.79 -12.10 23.54
N GLY A 231 22.67 -11.62 22.31
CA GLY A 231 22.33 -12.42 21.15
C GLY A 231 22.59 -11.58 19.90
N GLY A 232 23.85 -11.59 19.43
CA GLY A 232 24.20 -11.11 18.10
C GLY A 232 23.67 -12.05 17.04
N GLY A 233 23.14 -11.53 15.96
CA GLY A 233 22.75 -12.25 14.75
C GLY A 233 23.14 -11.43 13.54
N GLY A 234 24.10 -11.97 12.77
CA GLY A 234 24.76 -11.34 11.64
C GLY A 234 23.83 -11.08 10.46
N PHE A 235 24.14 -10.04 9.75
CA PHE A 235 23.54 -9.68 8.49
C PHE A 235 24.30 -10.37 7.36
N GLY A 236 23.63 -11.31 6.68
CA GLY A 236 24.05 -11.83 5.39
C GLY A 236 23.44 -10.98 4.28
N GLY A 237 24.27 -10.23 3.58
CA GLY A 237 23.89 -9.59 2.34
C GLY A 237 23.74 -10.64 1.23
N GLY A 238 22.58 -10.68 0.59
CA GLY A 238 22.34 -11.37 -0.66
C GLY A 238 21.93 -10.35 -1.70
N GLY A 239 22.84 -10.04 -2.63
CA GLY A 239 22.48 -9.34 -3.85
C GLY A 239 21.59 -10.24 -4.68
N GLY A 240 20.35 -9.83 -4.91
CA GLY A 240 19.44 -10.46 -5.86
C GLY A 240 19.46 -9.71 -7.17
N ASP A 241 19.87 -10.39 -8.24
CA ASP A 241 19.71 -9.97 -9.60
C ASP A 241 18.27 -9.53 -9.86
N SER A 242 18.13 -8.31 -10.35
CA SER A 242 16.89 -7.80 -10.93
C SER A 242 16.69 -8.48 -12.30
N GLY A 243 16.17 -9.71 -12.28
CA GLY A 243 15.59 -10.34 -13.45
C GLY A 243 14.33 -9.54 -13.81
N GLY A 244 14.41 -8.74 -14.88
CA GLY A 244 13.29 -8.03 -15.41
C GLY A 244 12.14 -9.01 -15.66
N SER A 245 11.02 -8.85 -15.00
CA SER A 245 9.77 -9.51 -15.36
C SER A 245 9.47 -9.09 -16.79
N GLY A 246 9.38 -10.07 -17.70
CA GLY A 246 9.18 -9.80 -19.13
C GLY A 246 7.76 -9.31 -19.42
N PHE A 247 7.38 -8.17 -18.82
CA PHE A 247 6.07 -7.54 -19.07
C PHE A 247 6.00 -7.07 -20.51
N GLY A 248 5.19 -7.75 -21.31
CA GLY A 248 4.96 -7.44 -22.72
C GLY A 248 3.79 -6.49 -22.98
N GLY A 249 3.24 -5.86 -21.92
CA GLY A 249 1.99 -5.10 -22.00
C GLY A 249 0.76 -5.98 -21.79
N PHE A 250 -0.37 -5.36 -21.43
CA PHE A 250 -1.66 -6.07 -21.33
C PHE A 250 -2.21 -6.40 -22.72
N GLY A 251 -2.87 -7.56 -22.82
CA GLY A 251 -3.25 -8.17 -24.11
C GLY A 251 -4.47 -7.57 -24.82
N GLY A 252 -5.09 -6.54 -24.25
CA GLY A 252 -6.17 -5.77 -24.91
C GLY A 252 -7.51 -6.47 -25.02
N GLY A 253 -7.89 -7.38 -24.10
CA GLY A 253 -9.07 -8.22 -24.29
C GLY A 253 -9.89 -8.62 -23.08
N GLY A 254 -9.76 -7.99 -21.93
CA GLY A 254 -10.68 -8.24 -20.81
C GLY A 254 -12.03 -7.56 -21.04
N ASP A 255 -13.14 -8.32 -21.02
CA ASP A 255 -14.48 -7.76 -20.92
C ASP A 255 -14.77 -7.47 -19.44
N PHE A 256 -14.75 -6.19 -19.08
CA PHE A 256 -15.08 -5.71 -17.74
C PHE A 256 -16.52 -5.21 -17.72
N ASP A 257 -17.45 -6.07 -17.34
CA ASP A 257 -18.89 -5.76 -17.28
C ASP A 257 -19.32 -5.27 -15.88
N GLY A 258 -18.38 -4.71 -15.09
CA GLY A 258 -18.66 -4.25 -13.73
C GLY A 258 -18.71 -5.37 -12.69
N GLY A 259 -18.17 -6.55 -12.98
CA GLY A 259 -17.96 -7.61 -11.97
C GLY A 259 -16.85 -7.25 -10.99
N GLY A 260 -16.96 -7.74 -9.75
CA GLY A 260 -15.97 -7.47 -8.71
C GLY A 260 -16.56 -6.82 -7.46
N ALA A 261 -15.70 -6.30 -6.58
CA ALA A 261 -16.14 -5.68 -5.34
C ALA A 261 -15.33 -4.41 -5.02
N GLY A 262 -16.05 -3.37 -4.66
CA GLY A 262 -15.51 -2.11 -4.15
C GLY A 262 -15.78 -1.93 -2.66
N GLY A 263 -15.08 -0.97 -2.05
CA GLY A 263 -15.32 -0.60 -0.67
C GLY A 263 -14.36 0.48 -0.17
N SER A 264 -14.67 1.01 1.00
CA SER A 264 -13.83 1.96 1.74
C SER A 264 -13.12 1.29 2.92
N TRP A 265 -12.10 1.98 3.48
CA TRP A 265 -11.41 1.58 4.69
C TRP A 265 -11.19 2.71 5.69
#